data_b568447a5971b14d1c6f77029195d1ed
#
_entry.id   b568447a5971b14d1c6f77029195d1ed
#
_cell.length_a   1.000
_cell.length_b   1.000
_cell.length_c   1.000
_cell.angle_alpha   90.00
_cell.angle_beta   90.00
_cell.angle_gamma   90.00
#
_symmetry.space_group_name_H-M   'P 1'
#
loop_
_entity.id
_entity.type
_entity.pdbx_description
1 polymer ?
#
loop_
_entity_poly.entity_id
_entity_poly.type
_entity_poly.pdbx_seq_one_letter_code
_entity_poly.pdbx_strand_id
1 'polypeptide(L)'
;QPQSEGLNRNGTPEKIEALSKQIKLLPFFGKNIDLEKPVWFGQHPVIDDTFVIVEKSRASVSLLKKNKDGIEKKIPFVAIPDEVYVTNDEGLLGFAFHPEFSENRKYYLMYETKKENYRGMAISERIASEDFLRDSGKPTRKILEFEVATQFHHGGGIEFGPDGYLYIGMGDGGPQEDPLGHAQDLESFSGKILRIDINKKEDGKFYSIP
;
A
#
# COMPACT_ATOMS: atom_id res chain seq x y z
N GLN A 1 18.24 24.14 -25.38
CA GLN A 1 17.53 24.04 -24.11
C GLN A 1 16.08 24.41 -24.38
N PRO A 2 15.09 23.58 -24.07
CA PRO A 2 13.69 24.00 -24.14
C PRO A 2 13.47 25.07 -23.07
N GLN A 3 12.98 26.21 -23.46
CA GLN A 3 12.53 27.26 -22.54
C GLN A 3 11.36 26.69 -21.76
N SER A 4 11.39 26.79 -20.43
CA SER A 4 10.28 26.49 -19.52
C SER A 4 9.25 27.62 -19.61
N GLU A 5 8.53 27.67 -20.72
CA GLU A 5 7.40 28.59 -20.86
C GLU A 5 6.28 28.12 -19.97
N GLY A 6 5.81 28.98 -19.08
CA GLY A 6 4.60 28.83 -18.31
C GLY A 6 4.72 28.48 -16.83
N LEU A 7 5.89 28.57 -16.25
CA LEU A 7 6.06 28.43 -14.78
C LEU A 7 6.54 29.74 -14.15
N ASN A 8 5.98 30.10 -13.00
CA ASN A 8 6.49 31.19 -12.20
C ASN A 8 7.84 30.83 -11.54
N ARG A 9 8.49 31.78 -10.85
CA ARG A 9 9.78 31.59 -10.18
C ARG A 9 9.83 30.44 -9.16
N ASN A 10 8.66 29.97 -8.72
CA ASN A 10 8.51 28.85 -7.77
C ASN A 10 8.14 27.53 -8.47
N GLY A 11 8.20 27.46 -9.81
CA GLY A 11 7.86 26.26 -10.56
C GLY A 11 6.36 25.98 -10.69
N THR A 12 5.50 26.92 -10.30
CA THR A 12 4.04 26.81 -10.46
C THR A 12 3.61 27.35 -11.81
N PRO A 13 2.57 26.79 -12.44
CA PRO A 13 2.00 27.36 -13.67
C PRO A 13 1.59 28.81 -13.49
N GLU A 14 2.00 29.70 -14.40
CA GLU A 14 1.62 31.12 -14.36
C GLU A 14 0.12 31.34 -14.50
N LYS A 15 -0.56 30.41 -15.17
CA LYS A 15 -2.01 30.41 -15.34
C LYS A 15 -2.53 28.98 -15.26
N ILE A 16 -3.36 28.73 -14.27
CA ILE A 16 -4.14 27.49 -14.22
C ILE A 16 -5.44 27.74 -14.98
N GLU A 17 -5.59 27.10 -16.15
CA GLU A 17 -6.87 27.14 -16.85
C GLU A 17 -7.95 26.47 -16.01
N ALA A 18 -9.04 27.17 -15.76
CA ALA A 18 -10.21 26.58 -15.12
C ALA A 18 -10.75 25.44 -16.01
N LEU A 19 -11.06 24.30 -15.40
CA LEU A 19 -11.70 23.20 -16.13
C LEU A 19 -12.99 23.70 -16.79
N SER A 20 -13.09 23.51 -18.10
CA SER A 20 -14.27 23.88 -18.89
C SER A 20 -15.52 23.04 -18.55
N LYS A 21 -15.32 21.91 -17.84
CA LYS A 21 -16.38 21.01 -17.40
C LYS A 21 -16.44 20.96 -15.87
N GLN A 22 -17.65 21.05 -15.33
CA GLN A 22 -17.86 20.82 -13.90
C GLN A 22 -17.64 19.35 -13.58
N ILE A 23 -16.80 19.08 -12.58
CA ILE A 23 -16.60 17.74 -12.01
C ILE A 23 -17.64 17.58 -10.90
N LYS A 24 -18.45 16.52 -11.00
CA LYS A 24 -19.40 16.13 -9.96
C LYS A 24 -18.87 14.87 -9.25
N LEU A 25 -18.67 14.97 -7.95
CA LEU A 25 -18.37 13.82 -7.11
C LEU A 25 -19.68 13.12 -6.74
N LEU A 26 -19.73 11.82 -6.95
CA LEU A 26 -20.85 10.97 -6.56
C LEU A 26 -20.38 10.01 -5.46
N PRO A 27 -21.23 9.71 -4.46
CA PRO A 27 -20.93 8.66 -3.49
C PRO A 27 -20.70 7.33 -4.20
N PHE A 28 -19.58 6.69 -3.91
CA PHE A 28 -19.23 5.37 -4.45
C PHE A 28 -19.71 4.25 -3.54
N PHE A 29 -19.70 4.48 -2.23
CA PHE A 29 -20.14 3.53 -1.22
C PHE A 29 -21.60 3.79 -0.81
N GLY A 30 -22.35 2.72 -0.58
CA GLY A 30 -23.66 2.79 0.06
C GLY A 30 -23.55 3.25 1.54
N LYS A 31 -24.64 3.77 2.08
CA LYS A 31 -24.67 4.28 3.47
C LYS A 31 -24.42 3.23 4.55
N ASN A 32 -24.50 1.93 4.20
CA ASN A 32 -24.45 0.82 5.14
C ASN A 32 -23.07 0.11 5.17
N ILE A 33 -22.05 0.65 4.51
CA ILE A 33 -20.70 0.09 4.55
C ILE A 33 -19.92 0.77 5.66
N ASP A 34 -19.69 0.03 6.74
CA ASP A 34 -18.86 0.47 7.86
C ASP A 34 -17.38 0.26 7.52
N LEU A 35 -16.62 1.36 7.49
CA LEU A 35 -15.18 1.38 7.21
C LEU A 35 -14.45 2.12 8.34
N GLU A 36 -13.37 1.51 8.84
CA GLU A 36 -12.52 2.10 9.87
C GLU A 36 -11.13 2.44 9.33
N LYS A 37 -10.82 3.72 9.24
CA LYS A 37 -9.53 4.24 8.75
C LYS A 37 -9.06 3.55 7.46
N PRO A 38 -9.84 3.63 6.36
CA PRO A 38 -9.43 3.06 5.09
C PRO A 38 -8.21 3.79 4.56
N VAL A 39 -7.18 3.06 4.13
CA VAL A 39 -5.89 3.60 3.67
C VAL A 39 -5.54 3.21 2.24
N TRP A 40 -6.18 2.17 1.72
CA TRP A 40 -5.97 1.73 0.34
C TRP A 40 -7.28 1.21 -0.26
N PHE A 41 -7.49 1.49 -1.53
CA PHE A 41 -8.66 1.06 -2.28
C PHE A 41 -8.28 0.80 -3.74
N GLY A 42 -8.72 -0.32 -4.31
CA GLY A 42 -8.47 -0.67 -5.70
C GLY A 42 -9.46 -1.71 -6.22
N GLN A 43 -9.48 -1.89 -7.54
CA GLN A 43 -10.30 -2.90 -8.20
C GLN A 43 -9.67 -4.29 -8.04
N HIS A 44 -10.51 -5.31 -7.85
CA HIS A 44 -10.06 -6.70 -7.88
C HIS A 44 -9.69 -7.10 -9.33
N PRO A 45 -8.47 -7.65 -9.59
CA PRO A 45 -7.99 -7.84 -10.96
C PRO A 45 -8.68 -8.99 -11.71
N VAL A 46 -9.41 -9.86 -11.02
CA VAL A 46 -10.02 -11.08 -11.61
C VAL A 46 -11.56 -11.07 -11.52
N ILE A 47 -12.11 -10.47 -10.48
CA ILE A 47 -13.56 -10.53 -10.23
C ILE A 47 -14.16 -9.15 -10.55
N ASP A 48 -15.03 -9.13 -11.56
CA ASP A 48 -15.73 -7.92 -11.96
C ASP A 48 -16.61 -7.34 -10.84
N ASP A 49 -16.82 -6.04 -10.88
CA ASP A 49 -17.61 -5.28 -9.91
C ASP A 49 -17.21 -5.53 -8.44
N THR A 50 -15.96 -5.92 -8.23
CA THR A 50 -15.39 -6.20 -6.90
C THR A 50 -14.19 -5.30 -6.66
N PHE A 51 -14.16 -4.69 -5.48
CA PHE A 51 -13.09 -3.79 -5.06
C PHE A 51 -12.47 -4.31 -3.76
N VAL A 52 -11.23 -3.93 -3.53
CA VAL A 52 -10.49 -4.26 -2.32
C VAL A 52 -10.29 -3.00 -1.50
N ILE A 53 -10.48 -3.10 -0.20
CA ILE A 53 -10.22 -2.02 0.74
C ILE A 53 -9.37 -2.51 1.90
N VAL A 54 -8.40 -1.71 2.29
CA VAL A 54 -7.55 -1.94 3.46
C VAL A 54 -8.01 -1.04 4.60
N GLU A 55 -8.27 -1.63 5.75
CA GLU A 55 -8.63 -0.94 6.98
C GLU A 55 -7.48 -1.02 7.98
N LYS A 56 -6.79 0.10 8.15
CA LYS A 56 -5.55 0.20 8.92
C LYS A 56 -5.68 -0.35 10.35
N SER A 57 -6.65 0.19 11.10
CA SER A 57 -6.79 -0.12 12.53
C SER A 57 -7.39 -1.49 12.80
N ARG A 58 -8.13 -2.04 11.86
CA ARG A 58 -8.63 -3.42 11.96
C ARG A 58 -7.59 -4.45 11.52
N ALA A 59 -6.46 -4.01 10.98
CA ALA A 59 -5.45 -4.87 10.36
C ALA A 59 -6.08 -5.87 9.38
N SER A 60 -7.00 -5.39 8.56
CA SER A 60 -7.83 -6.24 7.70
C SER A 60 -7.98 -5.70 6.29
N VAL A 61 -8.20 -6.62 5.37
CA VAL A 61 -8.57 -6.36 3.98
C VAL A 61 -9.95 -6.95 3.74
N SER A 62 -10.80 -6.22 3.07
CA SER A 62 -12.15 -6.68 2.70
C SER A 62 -12.38 -6.49 1.21
N LEU A 63 -13.22 -7.36 0.64
CA LEU A 63 -13.78 -7.17 -0.68
C LEU A 63 -15.09 -6.40 -0.57
N LEU A 64 -15.28 -5.44 -1.46
CA LEU A 64 -16.49 -4.66 -1.60
C LEU A 64 -17.14 -4.99 -2.93
N LYS A 65 -18.32 -5.62 -2.89
CA LYS A 65 -19.04 -6.00 -4.08
C LYS A 65 -20.02 -4.91 -4.48
N LYS A 66 -19.98 -4.51 -5.75
CA LYS A 66 -20.82 -3.47 -6.33
C LYS A 66 -21.99 -4.09 -7.10
N ASN A 67 -23.14 -3.47 -6.99
CA ASN A 67 -24.29 -3.69 -7.87
C ASN A 67 -24.67 -2.39 -8.59
N LYS A 68 -25.82 -2.35 -9.25
CA LYS A 68 -26.31 -1.17 -10.00
C LYS A 68 -26.52 0.06 -9.11
N ASP A 69 -26.78 -0.14 -7.83
CA ASP A 69 -27.13 0.90 -6.86
C ASP A 69 -25.89 1.36 -6.02
N GLY A 70 -24.73 0.76 -6.23
CA GLY A 70 -23.49 1.05 -5.52
C GLY A 70 -22.88 -0.18 -4.83
N ILE A 71 -22.01 0.06 -3.82
CA ILE A 71 -21.43 -1.02 -3.00
C ILE A 71 -22.49 -1.56 -2.05
N GLU A 72 -22.81 -2.83 -2.16
CA GLU A 72 -23.85 -3.50 -1.37
C GLU A 72 -23.32 -4.43 -0.28
N LYS A 73 -22.12 -4.98 -0.45
CA LYS A 73 -21.61 -6.03 0.41
C LYS A 73 -20.13 -5.85 0.71
N LYS A 74 -19.78 -5.99 1.99
CA LYS A 74 -18.42 -6.12 2.49
C LYS A 74 -18.15 -7.57 2.88
N ILE A 75 -17.11 -8.17 2.30
CA ILE A 75 -16.74 -9.57 2.49
C ILE A 75 -15.33 -9.60 3.08
N PRO A 76 -15.07 -10.24 4.23
CA PRO A 76 -13.71 -10.37 4.74
C PRO A 76 -12.81 -11.13 3.76
N PHE A 77 -11.64 -10.57 3.44
CA PHE A 77 -10.62 -11.20 2.61
C PHE A 77 -9.50 -11.78 3.47
N VAL A 78 -8.90 -10.96 4.33
CA VAL A 78 -7.90 -11.38 5.30
C VAL A 78 -7.91 -10.44 6.51
N ALA A 79 -7.62 -10.97 7.70
CA ALA A 79 -7.36 -10.18 8.89
C ALA A 79 -6.11 -10.74 9.59
N ILE A 80 -5.19 -9.85 9.98
CA ILE A 80 -3.89 -10.20 10.58
C ILE A 80 -3.59 -9.40 11.87
N PRO A 81 -4.56 -9.27 12.80
CA PRO A 81 -4.37 -8.43 13.99
C PRO A 81 -3.27 -8.93 14.93
N ASP A 82 -2.92 -10.21 14.84
CA ASP A 82 -1.84 -10.81 15.65
C ASP A 82 -0.44 -10.51 15.08
N GLU A 83 -0.34 -10.16 13.82
CA GLU A 83 0.91 -9.81 13.13
C GLU A 83 1.19 -8.29 13.17
N VAL A 84 0.14 -7.46 13.27
CA VAL A 84 0.19 -6.02 13.08
C VAL A 84 0.18 -5.27 14.39
N TYR A 85 1.12 -4.34 14.55
CA TYR A 85 1.09 -3.36 15.63
C TYR A 85 0.23 -2.17 15.20
N VAL A 86 -0.76 -1.82 16.02
CA VAL A 86 -1.75 -0.79 15.68
C VAL A 86 -1.71 0.36 16.69
N THR A 87 -1.52 1.58 16.18
CA THR A 87 -1.66 2.84 16.92
C THR A 87 -2.41 3.88 16.08
N ASN A 88 -2.27 5.17 16.42
CA ASN A 88 -2.86 6.24 15.62
C ASN A 88 -2.28 6.28 14.19
N ASP A 89 -0.98 6.09 14.03
CA ASP A 89 -0.28 6.19 12.75
C ASP A 89 0.12 4.83 12.20
N GLU A 90 0.34 3.85 13.05
CA GLU A 90 0.77 2.49 12.72
C GLU A 90 -0.41 1.54 12.47
N GLY A 91 -0.18 0.52 11.67
CA GLY A 91 -1.19 -0.50 11.35
C GLY A 91 -0.90 -1.25 10.05
N LEU A 92 -1.93 -1.76 9.42
CA LEU A 92 -1.87 -2.30 8.06
C LEU A 92 -2.00 -1.14 7.07
N LEU A 93 -0.92 -0.83 6.32
CA LEU A 93 -0.81 0.40 5.55
C LEU A 93 -0.93 0.20 4.04
N GLY A 94 -0.42 -0.89 3.51
CA GLY A 94 -0.33 -1.09 2.06
C GLY A 94 -0.79 -2.46 1.60
N PHE A 95 -1.22 -2.49 0.33
CA PHE A 95 -1.67 -3.69 -0.37
C PHE A 95 -1.28 -3.60 -1.83
N ALA A 96 -0.83 -4.72 -2.42
CA ALA A 96 -0.63 -4.84 -3.85
C ALA A 96 -0.96 -6.25 -4.33
N PHE A 97 -1.63 -6.37 -5.48
CA PHE A 97 -1.72 -7.64 -6.19
C PHE A 97 -0.46 -7.89 -7.01
N HIS A 98 -0.04 -9.14 -7.11
CA HIS A 98 0.98 -9.52 -8.08
C HIS A 98 0.48 -9.25 -9.52
N PRO A 99 1.32 -8.81 -10.48
CA PRO A 99 0.89 -8.61 -11.87
C PRO A 99 0.20 -9.83 -12.51
N GLU A 100 0.67 -11.03 -12.15
CA GLU A 100 0.09 -12.31 -12.58
C GLU A 100 -0.84 -12.93 -11.52
N PHE A 101 -1.59 -12.08 -10.79
CA PHE A 101 -2.46 -12.55 -9.71
C PHE A 101 -3.49 -13.60 -10.16
N SER A 102 -4.01 -13.47 -11.37
CA SER A 102 -4.95 -14.45 -11.95
C SER A 102 -4.38 -15.88 -12.02
N GLU A 103 -3.06 -16.00 -12.11
CA GLU A 103 -2.37 -17.28 -12.25
C GLU A 103 -1.78 -17.77 -10.92
N ASN A 104 -1.07 -16.88 -10.22
CA ASN A 104 -0.31 -17.24 -9.03
C ASN A 104 -1.04 -16.93 -7.71
N ARG A 105 -2.10 -16.11 -7.75
CA ARG A 105 -2.92 -15.69 -6.61
C ARG A 105 -2.15 -14.96 -5.51
N LYS A 106 -0.95 -14.45 -5.81
CA LYS A 106 -0.10 -13.75 -4.84
C LYS A 106 -0.55 -12.31 -4.65
N TYR A 107 -0.50 -11.87 -3.40
CA TYR A 107 -0.70 -10.48 -3.01
C TYR A 107 0.24 -10.12 -1.85
N TYR A 108 0.41 -8.85 -1.63
CA TYR A 108 1.40 -8.31 -0.69
C TYR A 108 0.73 -7.36 0.28
N LEU A 109 1.15 -7.44 1.53
CA LEU A 109 0.74 -6.54 2.60
C LEU A 109 1.95 -5.83 3.17
N MET A 110 1.82 -4.52 3.42
CA MET A 110 2.80 -3.71 4.13
C MET A 110 2.21 -3.24 5.45
N TYR A 111 2.90 -3.50 6.54
CA TYR A 111 2.40 -3.23 7.89
C TYR A 111 3.53 -3.07 8.91
N GLU A 112 3.21 -2.46 10.05
CA GLU A 112 4.07 -2.48 11.23
C GLU A 112 3.98 -3.80 11.96
N THR A 113 5.14 -4.34 12.36
CA THR A 113 5.24 -5.64 13.01
C THR A 113 4.90 -5.56 14.50
N LYS A 114 4.14 -6.56 14.97
CA LYS A 114 3.82 -6.73 16.40
C LYS A 114 4.90 -7.58 17.06
N LYS A 115 5.97 -6.94 17.53
CA LYS A 115 7.05 -7.60 18.28
C LYS A 115 7.36 -6.82 19.55
N GLU A 116 7.68 -7.55 20.62
CA GLU A 116 8.11 -6.93 21.86
C GLU A 116 9.46 -6.23 21.67
N ASN A 117 9.55 -4.99 22.14
CA ASN A 117 10.75 -4.15 22.07
C ASN A 117 11.34 -3.95 20.66
N TYR A 118 10.53 -4.13 19.61
CA TYR A 118 10.94 -3.94 18.23
C TYR A 118 9.84 -3.21 17.46
N ARG A 119 10.21 -2.10 16.83
CA ARG A 119 9.35 -1.38 15.89
C ARG A 119 9.91 -1.55 14.50
N GLY A 120 9.14 -2.12 13.63
CA GLY A 120 9.59 -2.39 12.28
C GLY A 120 8.47 -2.42 11.26
N MET A 121 8.85 -2.16 10.02
CA MET A 121 8.00 -2.36 8.84
C MET A 121 8.25 -3.73 8.26
N ALA A 122 7.18 -4.39 7.83
CA ALA A 122 7.26 -5.65 7.12
C ALA A 122 6.45 -5.62 5.83
N ILE A 123 6.96 -6.36 4.83
CA ILE A 123 6.22 -6.70 3.62
C ILE A 123 6.10 -8.21 3.56
N SER A 124 4.88 -8.73 3.56
CA SER A 124 4.60 -10.16 3.45
C SER A 124 3.92 -10.51 2.13
N GLU A 125 4.38 -11.59 1.51
CA GLU A 125 3.71 -12.27 0.41
C GLU A 125 2.70 -13.27 0.96
N ARG A 126 1.48 -13.23 0.43
CA ARG A 126 0.39 -14.13 0.78
C ARG A 126 -0.24 -14.70 -0.49
N ILE A 127 -1.06 -15.73 -0.35
CA ILE A 127 -1.72 -16.40 -1.47
C ILE A 127 -3.23 -16.41 -1.22
N ALA A 128 -4.01 -15.94 -2.19
CA ALA A 128 -5.46 -16.03 -2.14
C ALA A 128 -5.96 -17.47 -2.38
N SER A 129 -7.18 -17.74 -1.92
CA SER A 129 -7.91 -18.98 -2.22
C SER A 129 -8.15 -19.17 -3.72
N GLU A 130 -8.55 -20.36 -4.13
CA GLU A 130 -8.79 -20.67 -5.55
C GLU A 130 -9.95 -19.88 -6.16
N ASP A 131 -10.90 -19.49 -5.34
CA ASP A 131 -12.03 -18.64 -5.74
C ASP A 131 -11.71 -17.13 -5.68
N PHE A 132 -10.49 -16.74 -5.31
CA PHE A 132 -10.02 -15.36 -5.15
C PHE A 132 -10.77 -14.53 -4.10
N LEU A 133 -11.63 -15.14 -3.29
CA LEU A 133 -12.53 -14.40 -2.38
C LEU A 133 -11.98 -14.23 -0.97
N ARG A 134 -10.85 -14.86 -0.63
CA ARG A 134 -10.24 -14.82 0.71
C ARG A 134 -8.77 -15.19 0.67
N ASP A 135 -8.06 -14.96 1.77
CA ASP A 135 -6.74 -15.56 2.00
C ASP A 135 -6.83 -17.08 2.03
N SER A 136 -5.83 -17.78 1.52
CA SER A 136 -5.79 -19.24 1.48
C SER A 136 -5.46 -19.90 2.81
N GLY A 137 -4.97 -19.12 3.79
CA GLY A 137 -4.42 -19.64 5.05
C GLY A 137 -3.07 -20.35 4.90
N LYS A 138 -2.47 -20.35 3.71
CA LYS A 138 -1.13 -20.92 3.51
C LYS A 138 -0.06 -20.11 4.26
N PRO A 139 1.08 -20.73 4.62
CA PRO A 139 2.18 -20.00 5.24
C PRO A 139 2.60 -18.79 4.42
N THR A 140 2.83 -17.68 5.09
CA THR A 140 3.27 -16.42 4.48
C THR A 140 4.78 -16.41 4.30
N ARG A 141 5.25 -15.61 3.34
CA ARG A 141 6.67 -15.33 3.15
C ARG A 141 6.93 -13.86 3.44
N LYS A 142 7.73 -13.57 4.44
CA LYS A 142 8.17 -12.21 4.71
C LYS A 142 9.26 -11.84 3.70
N ILE A 143 8.94 -10.91 2.80
CA ILE A 143 9.84 -10.45 1.74
C ILE A 143 10.91 -9.54 2.30
N LEU A 144 10.49 -8.56 3.10
CA LEU A 144 11.33 -7.53 3.69
C LEU A 144 10.84 -7.23 5.10
N GLU A 145 11.75 -7.04 6.03
CA GLU A 145 11.48 -6.51 7.36
C GLU A 145 12.68 -5.70 7.80
N PHE A 146 12.44 -4.50 8.33
CA PHE A 146 13.47 -3.60 8.84
C PHE A 146 12.95 -2.74 9.98
N GLU A 147 13.86 -2.28 10.81
CA GLU A 147 13.56 -1.42 11.94
C GLU A 147 13.26 0.02 11.49
N VAL A 148 12.32 0.68 12.19
CA VAL A 148 12.00 2.09 12.03
C VAL A 148 12.17 2.82 13.36
N ALA A 149 12.67 4.06 13.29
CA ALA A 149 13.15 4.77 14.47
C ALA A 149 12.03 5.30 15.38
N THR A 150 10.89 5.68 14.80
CA THR A 150 9.77 6.29 15.55
C THR A 150 8.44 5.64 15.16
N GLN A 151 7.33 6.17 15.67
CA GLN A 151 5.97 5.71 15.33
C GLN A 151 5.34 6.51 14.18
N PHE A 152 6.09 7.42 13.55
CA PHE A 152 5.56 8.38 12.58
C PHE A 152 6.12 8.16 11.18
N HIS A 153 5.39 8.62 10.17
CA HIS A 153 5.83 8.78 8.80
C HIS A 153 6.42 7.51 8.16
N HIS A 154 5.76 6.36 8.32
CA HIS A 154 6.28 5.10 7.79
C HIS A 154 5.99 4.87 6.31
N GLY A 155 5.11 5.68 5.70
CA GLY A 155 4.70 5.49 4.31
C GLY A 155 3.50 4.56 4.20
N GLY A 156 3.58 3.52 3.35
CA GLY A 156 2.52 2.53 3.17
C GLY A 156 2.16 2.24 1.71
N GLY A 157 2.63 3.05 0.78
CA GLY A 157 2.42 2.78 -0.65
C GLY A 157 3.29 1.63 -1.13
N ILE A 158 2.67 0.53 -1.58
CA ILE A 158 3.32 -0.52 -2.35
C ILE A 158 2.56 -0.75 -3.64
N GLU A 159 3.29 -0.88 -4.76
CA GLU A 159 2.69 -1.06 -6.08
C GLU A 159 3.69 -1.74 -7.01
N PHE A 160 3.20 -2.56 -7.95
CA PHE A 160 4.03 -3.08 -9.01
C PHE A 160 4.13 -2.10 -10.17
N GLY A 161 5.34 -1.80 -10.59
CA GLY A 161 5.59 -1.01 -11.77
C GLY A 161 5.35 -1.81 -13.07
N PRO A 162 5.28 -1.11 -14.22
CA PRO A 162 5.14 -1.77 -15.53
C PRO A 162 6.35 -2.64 -15.89
N ASP A 163 7.46 -2.50 -15.19
CA ASP A 163 8.67 -3.32 -15.27
C ASP A 163 8.58 -4.62 -14.44
N GLY A 164 7.47 -4.84 -13.72
CA GLY A 164 7.22 -6.03 -12.90
C GLY A 164 7.91 -6.03 -11.54
N TYR A 165 8.60 -4.95 -11.17
CA TYR A 165 9.22 -4.81 -9.86
C TYR A 165 8.26 -4.21 -8.83
N LEU A 166 8.46 -4.55 -7.56
CA LEU A 166 7.70 -3.97 -6.46
C LEU A 166 8.36 -2.66 -6.00
N TYR A 167 7.59 -1.58 -6.08
CA TYR A 167 7.96 -0.26 -5.57
C TYR A 167 7.35 -0.05 -4.18
N ILE A 168 8.15 0.51 -3.27
CA ILE A 168 7.77 0.66 -1.87
C ILE A 168 8.06 2.10 -1.47
N GLY A 169 7.01 2.86 -1.15
CA GLY A 169 7.13 4.24 -0.69
C GLY A 169 7.29 4.31 0.82
N MET A 170 8.45 4.78 1.28
CA MET A 170 8.77 4.98 2.68
C MET A 170 8.80 6.46 3.03
N GLY A 171 8.14 6.83 4.13
CA GLY A 171 8.35 8.14 4.75
C GLY A 171 9.69 8.23 5.48
N ASP A 172 10.04 9.42 5.95
CA ASP A 172 11.32 9.70 6.64
C ASP A 172 11.46 9.06 8.03
N GLY A 173 10.38 8.45 8.54
CA GLY A 173 10.36 7.84 9.88
C GLY A 173 10.13 8.85 10.99
N GLY A 174 9.87 10.12 10.68
CA GLY A 174 9.50 11.20 11.60
C GLY A 174 10.47 11.45 12.77
N PRO A 175 10.07 12.34 13.68
CA PRO A 175 8.93 13.25 13.60
C PRO A 175 9.12 14.35 12.54
N GLN A 176 8.27 15.39 12.54
CA GLN A 176 8.31 16.46 11.54
C GLN A 176 9.71 17.06 11.36
N GLU A 177 10.02 17.49 10.12
CA GLU A 177 11.28 18.12 9.72
C GLU A 177 12.50 17.19 9.65
N ASP A 178 12.25 15.86 9.65
CA ASP A 178 13.30 14.83 9.53
C ASP A 178 14.53 15.08 10.46
N PRO A 179 14.33 15.20 11.78
CA PRO A 179 15.42 15.55 12.70
C PRO A 179 16.49 14.46 12.80
N LEU A 180 16.20 13.24 12.31
CA LEU A 180 17.15 12.14 12.24
C LEU A 180 17.93 12.11 10.93
N GLY A 181 17.56 12.96 9.96
CA GLY A 181 18.23 13.07 8.66
C GLY A 181 18.06 11.87 7.74
N HIS A 182 17.09 11.00 8.02
CA HIS A 182 16.91 9.74 7.28
C HIS A 182 16.53 9.96 5.81
N ALA A 183 15.82 11.05 5.49
CA ALA A 183 15.39 11.30 4.11
C ALA A 183 16.58 11.48 3.15
N GLN A 184 17.71 12.02 3.63
CA GLN A 184 18.92 12.24 2.84
C GLN A 184 20.03 11.20 3.07
N ASP A 185 19.84 10.29 4.04
CA ASP A 185 20.78 9.21 4.33
C ASP A 185 20.53 8.01 3.41
N LEU A 186 21.47 7.73 2.50
CA LEU A 186 21.36 6.63 1.54
C LEU A 186 21.50 5.23 2.17
N GLU A 187 21.98 5.13 3.40
CA GLU A 187 22.05 3.87 4.15
C GLU A 187 20.72 3.54 4.86
N SER A 188 19.79 4.52 4.92
CA SER A 188 18.45 4.32 5.50
C SER A 188 17.41 3.93 4.44
N PHE A 189 16.50 3.02 4.78
CA PHE A 189 15.30 2.75 3.99
C PHE A 189 14.24 3.85 4.13
N SER A 190 14.24 4.61 5.22
CA SER A 190 13.32 5.72 5.44
C SER A 190 13.55 6.87 4.47
N GLY A 191 12.48 7.55 4.06
CA GLY A 191 12.53 8.67 3.13
C GLY A 191 12.88 8.29 1.68
N LYS A 192 12.60 7.06 1.26
CA LYS A 192 12.99 6.51 -0.04
C LYS A 192 11.81 5.91 -0.79
N ILE A 193 11.97 5.78 -2.10
CA ILE A 193 11.21 4.84 -2.90
C ILE A 193 12.14 3.67 -3.21
N LEU A 194 11.87 2.52 -2.61
CA LEU A 194 12.63 1.30 -2.86
C LEU A 194 12.05 0.57 -4.07
N ARG A 195 12.90 -0.11 -4.83
CA ARG A 195 12.51 -0.97 -5.96
C ARG A 195 13.19 -2.33 -5.81
N ILE A 196 12.42 -3.40 -5.76
CA ILE A 196 12.93 -4.76 -5.57
C ILE A 196 12.30 -5.74 -6.57
N ASP A 197 13.08 -6.74 -6.97
CA ASP A 197 12.62 -7.90 -7.74
C ASP A 197 12.29 -9.05 -6.78
N ILE A 198 11.02 -9.34 -6.58
CA ILE A 198 10.54 -10.39 -5.69
C ILE A 198 10.56 -11.79 -6.33
N ASN A 199 10.81 -11.87 -7.63
CA ASN A 199 10.89 -13.14 -8.38
C ASN A 199 12.30 -13.73 -8.34
N LYS A 200 13.29 -12.93 -7.96
CA LYS A 200 14.67 -13.35 -7.77
C LYS A 200 15.05 -13.27 -6.29
N LYS A 201 16.01 -14.10 -5.91
CA LYS A 201 16.55 -14.16 -4.55
C LYS A 201 18.04 -13.90 -4.59
N GLU A 202 18.53 -13.14 -3.63
CA GLU A 202 19.95 -13.03 -3.29
C GLU A 202 20.22 -13.77 -1.98
N ASP A 203 21.47 -14.06 -1.69
CA ASP A 203 21.86 -14.77 -0.48
C ASP A 203 21.30 -14.09 0.77
N GLY A 204 20.51 -14.84 1.55
CA GLY A 204 19.87 -14.37 2.77
C GLY A 204 18.65 -13.44 2.58
N LYS A 205 18.25 -13.15 1.33
CA LYS A 205 17.09 -12.28 1.02
C LYS A 205 16.05 -13.01 0.17
N PHE A 206 14.79 -12.63 0.31
CA PHE A 206 13.70 -13.13 -0.54
C PHE A 206 13.42 -12.23 -1.76
N TYR A 207 14.33 -11.33 -2.09
CA TYR A 207 14.29 -10.42 -3.22
C TYR A 207 15.70 -10.18 -3.75
N SER A 208 15.82 -9.56 -4.92
CA SER A 208 17.05 -8.97 -5.42
C SER A 208 16.86 -7.48 -5.70
N ILE A 209 17.98 -6.76 -5.81
CA ILE A 209 18.00 -5.35 -6.22
C ILE A 209 18.22 -5.35 -7.74
N PRO A 210 17.26 -4.83 -8.55
CA PRO A 210 17.37 -4.80 -10.00
C PRO A 210 18.29 -3.70 -10.52
#